data_bcf540cd1c1b982be8759302386db837
#
_entry.id   bcf540cd1c1b982be8759302386db837
#
_cell.length_a   1.000
_cell.length_b   1.000
_cell.length_c   1.000
_cell.angle_alpha   90.00
_cell.angle_beta   90.00
_cell.angle_gamma   90.00
#
_symmetry.space_group_name_H-M   'P 1'
#
loop_
_entity.id
_entity.type
_entity.pdbx_description
1 polymer ?
#
loop_
_entity_poly.entity_id
_entity_poly.type
_entity_poly.pdbx_seq_one_letter_code
_entity_poly.pdbx_strand_id
1 'polypeptide(L)'
;MLVIAGLGNPGRKYENTKHNMGFLVLDAFAEKNDIKIRKIKHKALIGEGIIAGQKVLLVKPQTYMNLSGESLREVVQYYDIEPEELMVVYDDVDIPMGSIRLRKKGSAGSHNGMKSIIYQLQFDDFPRLRMGIGTEKKGDMIDFVLTGFSKEEAGKIREAVGTAVSALECWIERGVDIAMNEYNPKKPKKPKKPREAEPETAGDGNEGTISENQTDRTTE
;
A
#
# COMPACT_ATOMS: atom_id res chain seq x y z
N MET A 1 -1.64 -12.31 16.88
CA MET A 1 -0.17 -12.26 16.59
C MET A 1 0.00 -11.56 15.25
N LEU A 2 0.90 -10.57 15.18
CA LEU A 2 1.10 -9.86 13.92
C LEU A 2 2.03 -10.63 13.00
N VAL A 3 1.69 -10.67 11.69
CA VAL A 3 2.51 -11.31 10.65
C VAL A 3 2.95 -10.24 9.65
N ILE A 4 4.25 -10.19 9.35
CA ILE A 4 4.80 -9.36 8.28
C ILE A 4 5.39 -10.28 7.23
N ALA A 5 4.76 -10.31 6.06
CA ALA A 5 5.20 -11.10 4.92
C ALA A 5 5.89 -10.20 3.88
N GLY A 6 7.16 -10.40 3.63
CA GLY A 6 7.87 -9.75 2.53
C GLY A 6 7.88 -10.64 1.31
N LEU A 7 7.52 -10.09 0.15
CA LEU A 7 7.52 -10.83 -1.11
C LEU A 7 8.87 -10.72 -1.82
N GLY A 8 9.26 -11.82 -2.48
CA GLY A 8 10.49 -11.95 -3.24
C GLY A 8 10.65 -13.35 -3.82
N ASN A 9 11.61 -13.52 -4.70
CA ASN A 9 12.02 -14.80 -5.26
C ASN A 9 13.25 -15.33 -4.50
N PRO A 10 13.32 -16.63 -4.17
CA PRO A 10 14.48 -17.22 -3.53
C PRO A 10 15.65 -17.38 -4.52
N GLY A 11 16.86 -17.31 -3.98
CA GLY A 11 18.10 -17.56 -4.71
C GLY A 11 18.91 -16.29 -5.05
N ARG A 12 20.25 -16.43 -5.06
CA ARG A 12 21.21 -15.33 -5.18
C ARG A 12 20.99 -14.42 -6.39
N LYS A 13 20.53 -14.98 -7.51
CA LYS A 13 20.28 -14.18 -8.73
C LYS A 13 19.15 -13.15 -8.59
N TYR A 14 18.29 -13.29 -7.56
CA TYR A 14 17.18 -12.39 -7.33
C TYR A 14 17.38 -11.43 -6.14
N GLU A 15 18.40 -11.65 -5.30
CA GLU A 15 18.61 -10.94 -4.03
C GLU A 15 18.54 -9.41 -4.14
N ASN A 16 19.10 -8.85 -5.23
CA ASN A 16 19.16 -7.41 -5.45
C ASN A 16 18.21 -6.92 -6.56
N THR A 17 17.18 -7.69 -6.90
CA THR A 17 16.20 -7.27 -7.91
C THR A 17 15.09 -6.42 -7.30
N LYS A 18 14.46 -5.60 -8.14
CA LYS A 18 13.32 -4.76 -7.77
C LYS A 18 12.17 -5.60 -7.19
N HIS A 19 11.96 -6.81 -7.74
CA HIS A 19 10.90 -7.73 -7.27
C HIS A 19 11.17 -8.35 -5.89
N ASN A 20 12.37 -8.16 -5.34
CA ASN A 20 12.72 -8.62 -3.99
C ASN A 20 12.61 -7.51 -2.92
N MET A 21 11.94 -6.40 -3.22
CA MET A 21 11.78 -5.29 -2.27
C MET A 21 11.18 -5.72 -0.93
N GLY A 22 10.21 -6.66 -0.94
CA GLY A 22 9.65 -7.18 0.29
C GLY A 22 10.69 -7.91 1.15
N PHE A 23 11.56 -8.70 0.54
CA PHE A 23 12.67 -9.37 1.24
C PHE A 23 13.67 -8.37 1.82
N LEU A 24 14.04 -7.35 1.04
CA LEU A 24 14.98 -6.30 1.48
C LEU A 24 14.45 -5.53 2.70
N VAL A 25 13.17 -5.18 2.69
CA VAL A 25 12.53 -4.51 3.85
C VAL A 25 12.51 -5.43 5.07
N LEU A 26 12.16 -6.72 4.91
CA LEU A 26 12.13 -7.65 6.03
C LEU A 26 13.53 -7.91 6.61
N ASP A 27 14.57 -7.99 5.77
CA ASP A 27 15.94 -8.17 6.25
C ASP A 27 16.39 -6.95 7.07
N ALA A 28 16.13 -5.74 6.60
CA ALA A 28 16.42 -4.51 7.34
C ALA A 28 15.60 -4.38 8.64
N PHE A 29 14.33 -4.78 8.60
CA PHE A 29 13.47 -4.80 9.78
C PHE A 29 13.95 -5.81 10.82
N ALA A 30 14.32 -7.00 10.36
CA ALA A 30 14.84 -8.07 11.21
C ALA A 30 16.19 -7.70 11.87
N GLU A 31 17.09 -7.07 11.10
CA GLU A 31 18.37 -6.57 11.60
C GLU A 31 18.17 -5.51 12.68
N LYS A 32 17.30 -4.52 12.45
CA LYS A 32 17.03 -3.46 13.42
C LYS A 32 16.45 -3.95 14.73
N ASN A 33 15.64 -5.03 14.68
CA ASN A 33 14.91 -5.58 15.84
C ASN A 33 15.54 -6.86 16.39
N ASP A 34 16.77 -7.22 15.99
CA ASP A 34 17.50 -8.45 16.38
C ASP A 34 16.68 -9.75 16.18
N ILE A 35 15.88 -9.82 15.13
CA ILE A 35 15.10 -11.01 14.78
C ILE A 35 15.86 -11.81 13.71
N LYS A 36 16.07 -13.11 13.95
CA LYS A 36 16.77 -13.99 13.00
C LYS A 36 15.78 -14.76 12.13
N ILE A 37 15.69 -14.41 10.83
CA ILE A 37 14.85 -15.09 9.84
C ILE A 37 15.64 -16.30 9.29
N ARG A 38 15.53 -17.48 9.94
CA ARG A 38 16.32 -18.67 9.56
C ARG A 38 15.61 -20.01 9.68
N LYS A 39 14.44 -20.06 10.33
CA LYS A 39 13.67 -21.29 10.43
C LYS A 39 12.94 -21.54 9.13
N ILE A 40 12.99 -22.77 8.59
CA ILE A 40 12.23 -23.18 7.43
C ILE A 40 10.91 -23.79 7.92
N LYS A 41 9.78 -23.13 7.62
CA LYS A 41 8.44 -23.60 7.94
C LYS A 41 7.42 -22.99 6.98
N HIS A 42 6.33 -23.67 6.69
CA HIS A 42 5.26 -23.16 5.82
C HIS A 42 5.76 -22.66 4.45
N LYS A 43 6.67 -23.41 3.82
CA LYS A 43 7.31 -23.02 2.55
C LYS A 43 7.97 -21.63 2.60
N ALA A 44 8.42 -21.19 3.80
CA ALA A 44 9.03 -19.91 4.04
C ALA A 44 10.26 -19.99 4.94
N LEU A 45 11.11 -18.98 4.87
CA LEU A 45 12.02 -18.63 5.97
C LEU A 45 11.25 -17.74 6.94
N ILE A 46 11.23 -18.12 8.22
CA ILE A 46 10.53 -17.37 9.26
C ILE A 46 11.46 -16.95 10.40
N GLY A 47 11.11 -15.84 11.05
CA GLY A 47 11.70 -15.34 12.28
C GLY A 47 10.62 -14.83 13.22
N GLU A 48 10.78 -15.06 14.51
CA GLU A 48 9.83 -14.66 15.55
C GLU A 48 10.50 -13.68 16.51
N GLY A 49 9.78 -12.65 16.92
CA GLY A 49 10.24 -11.66 17.90
C GLY A 49 9.10 -11.04 18.68
N ILE A 50 9.46 -10.17 19.64
CA ILE A 50 8.51 -9.33 20.37
C ILE A 50 8.91 -7.88 20.16
N ILE A 51 7.99 -7.07 19.64
CA ILE A 51 8.19 -5.65 19.38
C ILE A 51 7.05 -4.88 20.06
N ALA A 52 7.37 -3.90 20.89
CA ALA A 52 6.39 -3.14 21.68
C ALA A 52 5.39 -4.05 22.45
N GLY A 53 5.84 -5.19 22.94
CA GLY A 53 5.00 -6.17 23.66
C GLY A 53 4.14 -7.07 22.77
N GLN A 54 4.16 -6.87 21.43
CA GLN A 54 3.42 -7.67 20.46
C GLN A 54 4.28 -8.81 19.91
N LYS A 55 3.72 -10.02 19.81
CA LYS A 55 4.35 -11.12 19.08
C LYS A 55 4.29 -10.84 17.58
N VAL A 56 5.45 -10.87 16.92
CA VAL A 56 5.61 -10.62 15.50
C VAL A 56 6.26 -11.82 14.83
N LEU A 57 5.67 -12.28 13.73
CA LEU A 57 6.21 -13.31 12.85
C LEU A 57 6.62 -12.65 11.52
N LEU A 58 7.89 -12.75 11.16
CA LEU A 58 8.43 -12.35 9.87
C LEU A 58 8.43 -13.55 8.93
N VAL A 59 7.92 -13.38 7.72
CA VAL A 59 7.73 -14.45 6.74
C VAL A 59 8.32 -14.05 5.40
N LYS A 60 9.31 -14.80 4.91
CA LYS A 60 9.87 -14.69 3.55
C LYS A 60 9.52 -15.97 2.79
N PRO A 61 8.46 -15.99 1.96
CA PRO A 61 8.09 -17.17 1.17
C PRO A 61 9.29 -17.68 0.37
N GLN A 62 9.52 -18.99 0.39
CA GLN A 62 10.58 -19.64 -0.40
C GLN A 62 10.00 -20.31 -1.63
N THR A 63 8.76 -20.03 -1.95
CA THR A 63 8.13 -20.27 -3.25
C THR A 63 8.61 -19.21 -4.24
N TYR A 64 8.42 -19.43 -5.54
CA TYR A 64 8.54 -18.31 -6.47
C TYR A 64 7.38 -17.33 -6.30
N MET A 65 7.57 -16.08 -6.77
CA MET A 65 6.64 -14.96 -6.57
C MET A 65 5.18 -15.34 -6.87
N ASN A 66 4.92 -15.98 -8.00
CA ASN A 66 3.59 -16.40 -8.43
C ASN A 66 2.94 -17.49 -7.56
N LEU A 67 3.68 -18.07 -6.61
CA LEU A 67 3.22 -19.10 -5.67
C LEU A 67 3.29 -18.62 -4.20
N SER A 68 3.53 -17.32 -3.96
CA SER A 68 3.64 -16.76 -2.60
C SER A 68 2.42 -17.03 -1.73
N GLY A 69 1.23 -17.09 -2.33
CA GLY A 69 -0.01 -17.38 -1.61
C GLY A 69 -0.08 -18.77 -1.00
N GLU A 70 0.62 -19.77 -1.57
CA GLU A 70 0.67 -21.11 -0.97
C GLU A 70 1.33 -21.10 0.40
N SER A 71 2.43 -20.35 0.53
CA SER A 71 3.11 -20.18 1.80
C SER A 71 2.25 -19.40 2.81
N LEU A 72 1.66 -18.29 2.38
CA LEU A 72 0.86 -17.45 3.29
C LEU A 72 -0.43 -18.14 3.74
N ARG A 73 -1.05 -18.96 2.90
CA ARG A 73 -2.20 -19.78 3.31
C ARG A 73 -1.82 -20.71 4.46
N GLU A 74 -0.69 -21.41 4.37
CA GLU A 74 -0.22 -22.29 5.45
C GLU A 74 0.07 -21.49 6.74
N VAL A 75 0.66 -20.30 6.64
CA VAL A 75 0.92 -19.41 7.79
C VAL A 75 -0.38 -18.96 8.43
N VAL A 76 -1.30 -18.40 7.65
CA VAL A 76 -2.58 -17.86 8.13
C VAL A 76 -3.40 -18.96 8.82
N GLN A 77 -3.49 -20.14 8.21
CA GLN A 77 -4.24 -21.26 8.77
C GLN A 77 -3.59 -21.85 10.04
N TYR A 78 -2.24 -21.95 10.07
CA TYR A 78 -1.56 -22.55 11.20
C TYR A 78 -1.56 -21.66 12.46
N TYR A 79 -1.47 -20.35 12.27
CA TYR A 79 -1.40 -19.39 13.36
C TYR A 79 -2.72 -18.71 13.67
N ASP A 80 -3.80 -19.04 12.93
CA ASP A 80 -5.14 -18.46 13.05
C ASP A 80 -5.10 -16.93 12.97
N ILE A 81 -4.58 -16.42 11.82
CA ILE A 81 -4.30 -15.01 11.61
C ILE A 81 -5.50 -14.32 10.96
N GLU A 82 -6.02 -13.30 11.63
CA GLU A 82 -7.05 -12.44 11.07
C GLU A 82 -6.49 -11.51 9.98
N PRO A 83 -7.31 -11.08 8.99
CA PRO A 83 -6.84 -10.23 7.90
C PRO A 83 -6.08 -8.98 8.37
N GLU A 84 -6.52 -8.31 9.41
CA GLU A 84 -5.92 -7.09 9.95
C GLU A 84 -4.54 -7.33 10.60
N GLU A 85 -4.26 -8.56 11.00
CA GLU A 85 -2.98 -8.98 11.59
C GLU A 85 -1.90 -9.29 10.54
N LEU A 86 -2.28 -9.37 9.23
CA LEU A 86 -1.36 -9.68 8.15
C LEU A 86 -0.93 -8.39 7.40
N MET A 87 0.34 -8.03 7.46
CA MET A 87 0.95 -7.00 6.63
C MET A 87 1.77 -7.63 5.51
N VAL A 88 1.45 -7.32 4.25
CA VAL A 88 2.23 -7.78 3.09
C VAL A 88 3.06 -6.63 2.51
N VAL A 89 4.37 -6.85 2.38
CA VAL A 89 5.33 -5.88 1.84
C VAL A 89 5.80 -6.34 0.45
N TYR A 90 5.65 -5.47 -0.57
CA TYR A 90 5.99 -5.80 -1.95
C TYR A 90 6.31 -4.57 -2.80
N ASP A 91 6.91 -4.78 -3.96
CA ASP A 91 7.24 -3.73 -4.94
C ASP A 91 6.01 -3.30 -5.73
N ASP A 92 6.01 -2.03 -6.14
CA ASP A 92 4.92 -1.44 -6.90
C ASP A 92 5.43 -0.48 -7.97
N VAL A 93 5.08 -0.78 -9.22
CA VAL A 93 5.49 0.00 -10.40
C VAL A 93 4.73 1.32 -10.55
N ASP A 94 3.54 1.43 -9.97
CA ASP A 94 2.70 2.64 -10.07
C ASP A 94 3.05 3.70 -9.04
N ILE A 95 3.98 3.40 -8.13
CA ILE A 95 4.47 4.31 -7.10
C ILE A 95 5.86 4.81 -7.51
N PRO A 96 6.13 6.13 -7.40
CA PRO A 96 7.45 6.66 -7.70
C PRO A 96 8.57 5.97 -6.92
N MET A 97 9.70 5.74 -7.58
CA MET A 97 10.90 5.16 -6.99
C MET A 97 11.29 5.87 -5.68
N GLY A 98 11.51 5.08 -4.63
CA GLY A 98 11.88 5.61 -3.32
C GLY A 98 10.71 6.11 -2.45
N SER A 99 9.47 5.98 -2.92
CA SER A 99 8.27 6.29 -2.13
C SER A 99 7.64 5.03 -1.58
N ILE A 100 6.92 5.15 -0.47
CA ILE A 100 6.14 4.03 0.11
C ILE A 100 4.65 4.38 0.17
N ARG A 101 3.81 3.37 0.23
CA ARG A 101 2.37 3.56 0.45
C ARG A 101 1.74 2.41 1.21
N LEU A 102 1.16 2.72 2.38
CA LEU A 102 0.34 1.78 3.14
C LEU A 102 -1.12 1.83 2.69
N ARG A 103 -1.78 0.69 2.73
CA ARG A 103 -3.23 0.53 2.50
C ARG A 103 -3.76 -0.56 3.42
N LYS A 104 -5.01 -0.42 3.87
CA LYS A 104 -5.71 -1.46 4.64
C LYS A 104 -6.14 -2.63 3.78
N LYS A 105 -6.52 -2.36 2.53
CA LYS A 105 -7.03 -3.34 1.56
C LYS A 105 -6.79 -2.89 0.13
N GLY A 106 -7.01 -3.77 -0.81
CA GLY A 106 -6.93 -3.44 -2.24
C GLY A 106 -6.70 -4.66 -3.12
N SER A 107 -6.92 -4.50 -4.41
CA SER A 107 -6.66 -5.53 -5.42
C SER A 107 -5.17 -5.85 -5.57
N ALA A 108 -4.88 -6.92 -6.28
CA ALA A 108 -3.51 -7.34 -6.59
C ALA A 108 -2.80 -6.43 -7.60
N GLY A 109 -3.54 -5.65 -8.39
CA GLY A 109 -2.97 -4.95 -9.54
C GLY A 109 -2.31 -5.92 -10.53
N SER A 110 -1.15 -5.52 -11.05
CA SER A 110 -0.34 -6.37 -11.94
C SER A 110 0.58 -7.33 -11.17
N HIS A 111 0.73 -7.21 -9.85
CA HIS A 111 1.73 -7.93 -9.07
C HIS A 111 1.37 -9.40 -8.87
N ASN A 112 2.15 -10.33 -9.45
CA ASN A 112 1.85 -11.76 -9.45
C ASN A 112 1.83 -12.41 -8.06
N GLY A 113 2.68 -11.96 -7.13
CA GLY A 113 2.66 -12.44 -5.74
C GLY A 113 1.36 -12.06 -5.03
N MET A 114 0.88 -10.84 -5.22
CA MET A 114 -0.41 -10.40 -4.66
C MET A 114 -1.60 -11.13 -5.26
N LYS A 115 -1.58 -11.41 -6.58
CA LYS A 115 -2.60 -12.27 -7.22
C LYS A 115 -2.65 -13.65 -6.57
N SER A 116 -1.47 -14.26 -6.37
CA SER A 116 -1.35 -15.57 -5.72
C SER A 116 -1.90 -15.55 -4.29
N ILE A 117 -1.57 -14.50 -3.50
CA ILE A 117 -2.02 -14.38 -2.11
C ILE A 117 -3.55 -14.25 -2.05
N ILE A 118 -4.13 -13.30 -2.79
CA ILE A 118 -5.59 -13.08 -2.79
C ILE A 118 -6.33 -14.34 -3.28
N TYR A 119 -5.80 -15.02 -4.30
CA TYR A 119 -6.37 -16.27 -4.77
C TYR A 119 -6.34 -17.37 -3.72
N GLN A 120 -5.25 -17.51 -2.96
CA GLN A 120 -5.10 -18.58 -1.96
C GLN A 120 -5.83 -18.28 -0.64
N LEU A 121 -5.88 -17.00 -0.23
CA LEU A 121 -6.54 -16.59 1.01
C LEU A 121 -8.04 -16.34 0.83
N GLN A 122 -8.51 -16.05 -0.40
CA GLN A 122 -9.90 -15.72 -0.74
C GLN A 122 -10.43 -14.45 -0.06
N PHE A 123 -9.52 -13.54 0.36
CA PHE A 123 -9.83 -12.20 0.85
C PHE A 123 -8.73 -11.21 0.44
N ASP A 124 -9.05 -9.91 0.43
CA ASP A 124 -8.14 -8.82 0.01
C ASP A 124 -8.15 -7.62 0.96
N ASP A 125 -8.73 -7.75 2.13
CA ASP A 125 -8.89 -6.70 3.14
C ASP A 125 -7.79 -6.72 4.23
N PHE A 126 -6.62 -7.22 3.89
CA PHE A 126 -5.44 -7.18 4.76
C PHE A 126 -4.55 -5.95 4.48
N PRO A 127 -3.85 -5.42 5.51
CA PRO A 127 -2.84 -4.38 5.38
C PRO A 127 -1.71 -4.70 4.40
N ARG A 128 -1.27 -3.68 3.66
CA ARG A 128 -0.15 -3.81 2.74
C ARG A 128 0.72 -2.56 2.73
N LEU A 129 2.03 -2.77 2.60
CA LEU A 129 3.02 -1.75 2.40
C LEU A 129 3.63 -1.91 0.99
N ARG A 130 3.36 -0.95 0.11
CA ARG A 130 3.79 -0.91 -1.27
C ARG A 130 5.07 -0.10 -1.37
N MET A 131 6.12 -0.70 -1.94
CA MET A 131 7.42 -0.07 -2.15
C MET A 131 7.53 0.42 -3.59
N GLY A 132 7.61 1.73 -3.80
CA GLY A 132 7.71 2.29 -5.12
C GLY A 132 9.04 1.98 -5.80
N ILE A 133 8.95 1.36 -6.96
CA ILE A 133 10.09 1.08 -7.85
C ILE A 133 10.02 1.88 -9.14
N GLY A 134 8.96 2.70 -9.33
CA GLY A 134 8.73 3.47 -10.55
C GLY A 134 8.46 2.60 -11.77
N THR A 135 8.12 3.25 -12.87
CA THR A 135 8.03 2.60 -14.19
C THR A 135 9.07 3.18 -15.12
N GLU A 136 9.91 2.35 -15.69
CA GLU A 136 10.56 2.70 -16.96
C GLU A 136 9.57 2.33 -18.08
N LYS A 137 9.09 3.33 -18.81
CA LYS A 137 8.07 3.17 -19.86
C LYS A 137 8.57 2.41 -21.12
N LYS A 138 9.74 1.77 -21.07
CA LYS A 138 10.37 1.08 -22.21
C LYS A 138 10.77 -0.33 -21.80
N GLY A 139 9.95 -1.34 -22.18
CA GLY A 139 10.31 -2.73 -22.05
C GLY A 139 9.22 -3.62 -21.44
N ASP A 140 9.54 -4.91 -21.32
CA ASP A 140 8.68 -5.87 -20.66
C ASP A 140 8.71 -5.62 -19.14
N MET A 141 7.53 -5.53 -18.53
CA MET A 141 7.36 -5.34 -17.09
C MET A 141 8.05 -6.46 -16.29
N ILE A 142 8.04 -7.69 -16.81
CA ILE A 142 8.66 -8.84 -16.14
C ILE A 142 10.17 -8.64 -16.09
N ASP A 143 10.78 -8.24 -17.20
CA ASP A 143 12.21 -7.98 -17.25
C ASP A 143 12.58 -6.84 -16.32
N PHE A 144 11.80 -5.75 -16.30
CA PHE A 144 12.06 -4.60 -15.43
C PHE A 144 12.11 -4.94 -13.94
N VAL A 145 11.14 -5.69 -13.42
CA VAL A 145 11.11 -6.04 -11.98
C VAL A 145 12.22 -7.04 -11.60
N LEU A 146 12.76 -7.77 -12.56
CA LEU A 146 13.89 -8.69 -12.36
C LEU A 146 15.25 -8.02 -12.52
N THR A 147 15.32 -6.72 -12.86
CA THR A 147 16.58 -5.97 -12.86
C THR A 147 17.01 -5.55 -11.47
N GLY A 148 18.30 -5.33 -11.29
CA GLY A 148 18.86 -4.72 -10.09
C GLY A 148 18.65 -3.21 -10.03
N PHE A 149 19.15 -2.58 -8.97
CA PHE A 149 19.16 -1.14 -8.80
C PHE A 149 20.45 -0.52 -9.33
N SER A 150 20.34 0.61 -10.04
CA SER A 150 21.49 1.43 -10.39
C SER A 150 22.11 2.08 -9.14
N LYS A 151 23.32 2.64 -9.26
CA LYS A 151 23.94 3.36 -8.15
C LYS A 151 23.12 4.56 -7.68
N GLU A 152 22.42 5.23 -8.59
CA GLU A 152 21.56 6.38 -8.31
C GLU A 152 20.27 5.94 -7.59
N GLU A 153 19.69 4.81 -8.01
CA GLU A 153 18.51 4.23 -7.39
C GLU A 153 18.79 3.70 -5.99
N ALA A 154 19.98 3.12 -5.75
CA ALA A 154 20.34 2.46 -4.49
C ALA A 154 20.23 3.39 -3.26
N GLY A 155 20.58 4.69 -3.42
CA GLY A 155 20.40 5.69 -2.35
C GLY A 155 18.95 5.89 -1.98
N LYS A 156 18.09 6.13 -2.97
CA LYS A 156 16.64 6.32 -2.78
C LYS A 156 15.96 5.08 -2.17
N ILE A 157 16.38 3.90 -2.63
CA ILE A 157 15.86 2.63 -2.10
C ILE A 157 16.26 2.41 -0.65
N ARG A 158 17.48 2.73 -0.26
CA ARG A 158 17.94 2.62 1.13
C ARG A 158 17.10 3.52 2.07
N GLU A 159 16.84 4.76 1.66
CA GLU A 159 15.99 5.68 2.42
C GLU A 159 14.54 5.17 2.50
N ALA A 160 13.99 4.66 1.39
CA ALA A 160 12.65 4.08 1.37
C ALA A 160 12.54 2.84 2.26
N VAL A 161 13.54 1.97 2.28
CA VAL A 161 13.61 0.81 3.17
C VAL A 161 13.63 1.27 4.63
N GLY A 162 14.44 2.27 4.99
CA GLY A 162 14.44 2.85 6.35
C GLY A 162 13.07 3.42 6.74
N THR A 163 12.41 4.13 5.82
CA THR A 163 11.05 4.66 6.04
C THR A 163 10.03 3.52 6.20
N ALA A 164 10.14 2.46 5.40
CA ALA A 164 9.28 1.29 5.49
C ALA A 164 9.42 0.56 6.83
N VAL A 165 10.66 0.40 7.31
CA VAL A 165 10.93 -0.19 8.63
C VAL A 165 10.24 0.62 9.74
N SER A 166 10.38 1.95 9.74
CA SER A 166 9.72 2.82 10.72
C SER A 166 8.18 2.77 10.61
N ALA A 167 7.65 2.65 9.38
CA ALA A 167 6.22 2.52 9.15
C ALA A 167 5.66 1.17 9.67
N LEU A 168 6.42 0.08 9.56
CA LEU A 168 6.07 -1.21 10.14
C LEU A 168 6.08 -1.19 11.66
N GLU A 169 7.07 -0.55 12.29
CA GLU A 169 7.12 -0.35 13.75
C GLU A 169 5.89 0.46 14.23
N CYS A 170 5.58 1.56 13.53
CA CYS A 170 4.38 2.35 13.80
C CYS A 170 3.08 1.53 13.67
N TRP A 171 2.99 0.66 12.65
CA TRP A 171 1.84 -0.24 12.50
C TRP A 171 1.71 -1.21 13.67
N ILE A 172 2.81 -1.80 14.13
CA ILE A 172 2.81 -2.73 15.27
C ILE A 172 2.37 -2.02 16.56
N GLU A 173 2.88 -0.81 16.81
CA GLU A 173 2.64 -0.08 18.05
C GLU A 173 1.29 0.64 18.09
N ARG A 174 0.86 1.23 16.95
CA ARG A 174 -0.25 2.19 16.91
C ARG A 174 -1.31 1.88 15.85
N GLY A 175 -1.13 0.79 15.10
CA GLY A 175 -2.08 0.35 14.10
C GLY A 175 -1.94 1.02 12.73
N VAL A 176 -2.65 0.44 11.75
CA VAL A 176 -2.48 0.79 10.33
C VAL A 176 -2.96 2.21 9.99
N ASP A 177 -3.98 2.74 10.68
CA ASP A 177 -4.49 4.09 10.42
C ASP A 177 -3.47 5.17 10.72
N ILE A 178 -2.81 5.04 11.86
CA ILE A 178 -1.78 5.99 12.28
C ILE A 178 -0.57 5.87 11.34
N ALA A 179 -0.12 4.65 11.05
CA ALA A 179 0.96 4.43 10.10
C ALA A 179 0.65 5.01 8.71
N MET A 180 -0.58 4.85 8.20
CA MET A 180 -1.01 5.47 6.94
C MET A 180 -0.97 6.99 6.98
N ASN A 181 -1.39 7.60 8.07
CA ASN A 181 -1.43 9.07 8.22
C ASN A 181 -0.03 9.69 8.30
N GLU A 182 0.91 8.99 8.92
CA GLU A 182 2.26 9.51 9.15
C GLU A 182 3.19 9.24 7.96
N TYR A 183 3.09 8.07 7.33
CA TYR A 183 4.07 7.61 6.34
C TYR A 183 3.59 7.67 4.89
N ASN A 184 2.28 7.80 4.61
CA ASN A 184 1.84 7.99 3.24
C ASN A 184 2.14 9.42 2.78
N PRO A 185 2.57 9.62 1.51
CA PRO A 185 2.72 10.95 0.93
C PRO A 185 1.42 11.75 1.06
N LYS A 186 1.50 12.95 1.60
CA LYS A 186 0.34 13.85 1.68
C LYS A 186 -0.06 14.25 0.27
N LYS A 187 -1.35 14.12 -0.07
CA LYS A 187 -1.87 14.65 -1.33
C LYS A 187 -1.59 16.16 -1.38
N PRO A 188 -1.07 16.70 -2.50
CA PRO A 188 -0.98 18.14 -2.66
C PRO A 188 -2.39 18.72 -2.45
N LYS A 189 -2.50 19.76 -1.59
CA LYS A 189 -3.77 20.45 -1.39
C LYS A 189 -4.21 20.97 -2.76
N LYS A 190 -5.36 20.52 -3.27
CA LYS A 190 -5.96 21.13 -4.47
C LYS A 190 -6.07 22.63 -4.19
N PRO A 191 -5.63 23.49 -5.10
CA PRO A 191 -5.87 24.93 -4.97
C PRO A 191 -7.36 25.13 -4.75
N LYS A 192 -7.73 25.90 -3.73
CA LYS A 192 -9.14 26.28 -3.52
C LYS A 192 -9.56 27.02 -4.78
N LYS A 193 -10.59 26.52 -5.48
CA LYS A 193 -11.23 27.31 -6.55
C LYS A 193 -11.57 28.68 -5.95
N PRO A 194 -11.27 29.78 -6.64
CA PRO A 194 -11.75 31.09 -6.23
C PRO A 194 -13.28 31.00 -6.07
N ARG A 195 -13.83 31.50 -4.97
CA ARG A 195 -15.27 31.69 -4.86
C ARG A 195 -15.63 32.66 -5.97
N GLU A 196 -16.44 32.22 -6.92
CA GLU A 196 -17.13 33.12 -7.86
C GLU A 196 -17.94 34.06 -6.98
N ALA A 197 -17.68 35.37 -7.13
CA ALA A 197 -18.49 36.40 -6.50
C ALA A 197 -19.90 36.30 -7.07
N GLU A 198 -20.88 36.14 -6.20
CA GLU A 198 -22.29 36.26 -6.58
C GLU A 198 -22.51 37.66 -7.18
N PRO A 199 -23.19 37.79 -8.32
CA PRO A 199 -23.50 39.11 -8.87
C PRO A 199 -24.44 39.83 -7.90
N GLU A 200 -24.04 41.01 -7.46
CA GLU A 200 -24.91 41.95 -6.75
C GLU A 200 -26.12 42.24 -7.63
N THR A 201 -27.30 41.84 -7.19
CA THR A 201 -28.57 42.28 -7.79
C THR A 201 -28.75 43.75 -7.47
N ALA A 202 -28.47 44.60 -8.45
CA ALA A 202 -28.84 46.02 -8.43
C ALA A 202 -30.38 46.09 -8.35
N GLY A 203 -30.83 46.64 -7.21
CA GLY A 203 -32.21 47.06 -7.09
C GLY A 203 -32.45 48.25 -7.95
N ASP A 204 -33.40 48.15 -8.85
CA ASP A 204 -33.97 49.33 -9.56
C ASP A 204 -35.45 49.43 -9.17
N GLY A 205 -35.70 50.48 -8.43
CA GLY A 205 -37.06 50.91 -8.14
C GLY A 205 -37.62 51.66 -9.31
N ASN A 206 -38.82 51.42 -9.73
CA ASN A 206 -39.69 52.48 -10.19
C ASN A 206 -41.16 52.12 -10.05
N GLU A 207 -41.83 53.17 -9.74
CA GLU A 207 -43.23 53.40 -9.44
C GLU A 207 -44.20 53.09 -10.57
N GLY A 208 -45.43 52.70 -10.17
CA GLY A 208 -46.67 53.34 -10.63
C GLY A 208 -47.27 52.79 -11.94
N THR A 209 -48.42 52.24 -11.93
CA THR A 209 -49.67 52.85 -12.27
C THR A 209 -50.81 51.82 -12.39
N ILE A 210 -51.89 52.23 -11.86
CA ILE A 210 -53.24 51.63 -11.82
C ILE A 210 -53.83 51.43 -13.21
N SER A 211 -54.59 50.36 -13.43
CA SER A 211 -56.00 50.38 -13.98
C SER A 211 -56.49 48.93 -14.23
N GLU A 212 -57.47 48.60 -13.51
CA GLU A 212 -58.86 48.21 -13.80
C GLU A 212 -59.08 47.34 -15.06
N ASN A 213 -59.79 46.31 -14.82
CA ASN A 213 -61.01 45.80 -15.38
C ASN A 213 -60.99 44.37 -16.00
N GLN A 214 -61.75 43.59 -15.32
CA GLN A 214 -62.97 42.87 -15.77
C GLN A 214 -62.82 41.57 -16.61
N THR A 215 -63.40 40.55 -15.94
CA THR A 215 -64.37 39.60 -16.55
C THR A 215 -63.86 38.71 -17.68
N ASP A 216 -64.14 37.47 -17.78
CA ASP A 216 -65.29 36.63 -17.46
C ASP A 216 -64.93 35.17 -17.83
N ARG A 217 -65.53 34.22 -17.07
CA ARG A 217 -66.16 32.97 -17.48
C ARG A 217 -65.50 32.05 -18.54
N THR A 218 -65.38 30.87 -18.37
CA THR A 218 -66.21 29.68 -18.27
C THR A 218 -65.54 28.50 -19.02
N THR A 219 -65.63 27.37 -18.39
CA THR A 219 -65.93 25.98 -18.89
C THR A 219 -65.15 25.44 -20.12
N GLU A 220 -64.49 24.38 -20.02
CA GLU A 220 -64.92 22.95 -20.00
C GLU A 220 -63.78 22.05 -19.50
#